data_ba2b19fcbd063f3bcfea538d49cbae29
#
_entry.id   ba2b19fcbd063f3bcfea538d49cbae29
#
_cell.length_a   1.000
_cell.length_b   1.000
_cell.length_c   1.000
_cell.angle_alpha   90.00
_cell.angle_beta   90.00
_cell.angle_gamma   90.00
#
_symmetry.space_group_name_H-M   'P 1'
#
loop_
_entity.id
_entity.type
_entity.pdbx_description
1 polymer ?
#
loop_
_entity_poly.entity_id
_entity_poly.type
_entity_poly.pdbx_seq_one_letter_code
_entity_poly.pdbx_strand_id
1 'polypeptide(L)'
;LNTLIIQLSIIAFCLPFFVIYMRSSKHATGHNISWHIQNFFSSKQANALIFCWALAEAFIWFVIPEFLLLLMVFMRVRRKRQLLTYDILGTVAGTILALNLNLSDSAIESLPYVQQNMITQAHVWFTNIDVWALLHQPFSGVPFKVFNHVALDHDVNIFLYILLAVVVRVSRYALFYFLLKGIYRHIHKFVYKNYTALFIIATAIFAVLLYDVYQSFGPDYVIRTGL
;
A
#
# COMPACT_ATOMS: atom_id res chain seq x y z
N LEU A 1 -7.40 17.24 -13.21
CA LEU A 1 -6.60 16.14 -13.76
C LEU A 1 -6.30 15.08 -12.68
N ASN A 2 -5.90 15.49 -11.47
CA ASN A 2 -5.56 14.59 -10.36
C ASN A 2 -6.72 13.68 -9.92
N THR A 3 -7.96 14.21 -9.88
CA THR A 3 -9.15 13.41 -9.52
C THR A 3 -9.42 12.28 -10.51
N LEU A 4 -9.23 12.54 -11.81
CA LEU A 4 -9.39 11.54 -12.86
C LEU A 4 -8.31 10.44 -12.76
N ILE A 5 -7.07 10.84 -12.46
CA ILE A 5 -5.94 9.91 -12.26
C ILE A 5 -6.19 9.02 -11.04
N ILE A 6 -6.70 9.59 -9.93
CA ILE A 6 -7.07 8.82 -8.72
C ILE A 6 -8.17 7.80 -9.05
N GLN A 7 -9.21 8.22 -9.77
CA GLN A 7 -10.30 7.32 -10.18
C GLN A 7 -9.79 6.21 -11.11
N LEU A 8 -8.96 6.54 -12.10
CA LEU A 8 -8.35 5.56 -13.00
C LEU A 8 -7.42 4.59 -12.26
N SER A 9 -6.69 5.07 -11.25
CA SER A 9 -5.82 4.24 -10.42
C SER A 9 -6.61 3.27 -9.55
N ILE A 10 -7.75 3.70 -9.00
CA ILE A 10 -8.66 2.82 -8.25
C ILE A 10 -9.26 1.76 -9.18
N ILE A 11 -9.67 2.15 -10.39
CA ILE A 11 -10.18 1.22 -11.40
C ILE A 11 -9.11 0.22 -11.81
N ALA A 12 -7.88 0.70 -12.10
CA ALA A 12 -6.75 -0.15 -12.45
C ALA A 12 -6.36 -1.13 -11.34
N PHE A 13 -6.53 -0.72 -10.07
CA PHE A 13 -6.36 -1.59 -8.91
C PHE A 13 -7.42 -2.69 -8.82
N CYS A 14 -8.68 -2.35 -9.11
CA CYS A 14 -9.78 -3.30 -9.07
C CYS A 14 -9.79 -4.25 -10.27
N LEU A 15 -9.19 -3.83 -11.40
CA LEU A 15 -9.25 -4.56 -12.67
C LEU A 15 -8.68 -5.99 -12.60
N PRO A 16 -7.51 -6.28 -12.00
CA PRO A 16 -6.99 -7.63 -11.86
C PRO A 16 -7.93 -8.54 -11.06
N PHE A 17 -8.55 -8.03 -10.00
CA PHE A 17 -9.52 -8.78 -9.20
C PHE A 17 -10.81 -9.04 -9.96
N PHE A 18 -11.26 -8.06 -10.74
CA PHE A 18 -12.40 -8.21 -11.64
C PHE A 18 -12.13 -9.22 -12.75
N VAL A 19 -10.94 -9.20 -13.36
CA VAL A 19 -10.52 -10.18 -14.38
C VAL A 19 -10.43 -11.59 -13.79
N ILE A 20 -9.88 -11.74 -12.59
CA ILE A 20 -9.85 -13.03 -11.87
C ILE A 20 -11.27 -13.51 -11.59
N TYR A 21 -12.16 -12.62 -11.14
CA TYR A 21 -13.58 -12.91 -10.94
C TYR A 21 -14.27 -13.34 -12.23
N MET A 22 -14.10 -12.62 -13.33
CA MET A 22 -14.70 -12.91 -14.62
C MET A 22 -14.18 -14.21 -15.24
N ARG A 23 -12.89 -14.50 -15.12
CA ARG A 23 -12.30 -15.80 -15.53
C ARG A 23 -12.85 -16.96 -14.68
N SER A 24 -12.97 -16.78 -13.39
CA SER A 24 -13.55 -17.75 -12.47
C SER A 24 -15.01 -18.07 -12.79
N SER A 25 -15.80 -17.06 -13.15
CA SER A 25 -17.23 -17.24 -13.49
C SER A 25 -17.46 -17.89 -14.85
N LYS A 26 -16.52 -17.75 -15.80
CA LYS A 26 -16.62 -18.37 -17.13
C LYS A 26 -16.22 -19.86 -17.17
N HIS A 27 -15.38 -20.30 -16.23
CA HIS A 27 -15.03 -21.70 -16.05
C HIS A 27 -15.75 -22.27 -14.83
N ALA A 28 -17.06 -22.43 -14.95
CA ALA A 28 -17.92 -23.05 -13.93
C ALA A 28 -17.64 -24.57 -13.79
N THR A 29 -16.41 -24.91 -13.45
CA THR A 29 -16.06 -26.21 -12.88
C THR A 29 -16.10 -26.07 -11.38
N GLY A 30 -17.26 -26.16 -10.75
CA GLY A 30 -17.52 -26.47 -9.34
C GLY A 30 -16.66 -25.91 -8.20
N HIS A 31 -15.62 -25.13 -8.51
CA HIS A 31 -14.68 -24.58 -7.52
C HIS A 31 -15.06 -23.16 -7.10
N ASN A 32 -15.09 -22.95 -5.78
CA ASN A 32 -15.35 -21.64 -5.16
C ASN A 32 -14.24 -20.63 -5.49
N ILE A 33 -14.61 -19.35 -5.57
CA ILE A 33 -13.70 -18.19 -5.81
C ILE A 33 -12.46 -18.22 -4.90
N SER A 34 -12.61 -18.68 -3.65
CA SER A 34 -11.53 -18.85 -2.69
C SER A 34 -10.47 -19.84 -3.14
N TRP A 35 -10.83 -20.91 -3.85
CA TRP A 35 -9.88 -21.87 -4.39
C TRP A 35 -9.00 -21.22 -5.46
N HIS A 36 -9.58 -20.44 -6.37
CA HIS A 36 -8.83 -19.72 -7.41
C HIS A 36 -7.88 -18.69 -6.81
N ILE A 37 -8.31 -17.96 -5.78
CA ILE A 37 -7.47 -17.01 -5.06
C ILE A 37 -6.31 -17.73 -4.35
N GLN A 38 -6.60 -18.82 -3.61
CA GLN A 38 -5.55 -19.59 -2.93
C GLN A 38 -4.54 -20.18 -3.93
N ASN A 39 -5.02 -20.69 -5.07
CA ASN A 39 -4.17 -21.24 -6.11
C ASN A 39 -3.28 -20.17 -6.74
N PHE A 40 -3.84 -18.99 -7.05
CA PHE A 40 -3.08 -17.86 -7.55
C PHE A 40 -1.99 -17.44 -6.56
N PHE A 41 -2.31 -17.21 -5.28
CA PHE A 41 -1.32 -16.83 -4.26
C PHE A 41 -0.33 -17.94 -3.90
N SER A 42 -0.55 -19.15 -4.38
CA SER A 42 0.42 -20.26 -4.29
C SER A 42 1.35 -20.34 -5.49
N SER A 43 1.11 -19.53 -6.53
CA SER A 43 1.89 -19.52 -7.77
C SER A 43 3.16 -18.65 -7.67
N LYS A 44 4.11 -18.85 -8.60
CA LYS A 44 5.28 -17.96 -8.75
C LYS A 44 4.88 -16.56 -9.24
N GLN A 45 3.79 -16.46 -9.98
CA GLN A 45 3.25 -15.20 -10.51
C GLN A 45 2.80 -14.27 -9.38
N ALA A 46 2.24 -14.82 -8.29
CA ALA A 46 1.88 -14.03 -7.12
C ALA A 46 3.11 -13.40 -6.43
N ASN A 47 4.24 -14.13 -6.38
CA ASN A 47 5.48 -13.58 -5.83
C ASN A 47 5.95 -12.37 -6.65
N ALA A 48 5.96 -12.51 -7.99
CA ALA A 48 6.34 -11.42 -8.89
C ALA A 48 5.37 -10.24 -8.77
N LEU A 49 4.06 -10.48 -8.71
CA LEU A 49 3.06 -9.44 -8.54
C LEU A 49 3.29 -8.63 -7.25
N ILE A 50 3.49 -9.31 -6.12
CA ILE A 50 3.68 -8.67 -4.82
C ILE A 50 4.99 -7.88 -4.78
N PHE A 51 6.07 -8.46 -5.33
CA PHE A 51 7.35 -7.74 -5.47
C PHE A 51 7.19 -6.46 -6.30
N CYS A 52 6.61 -6.55 -7.51
CA CYS A 52 6.38 -5.41 -8.38
C CYS A 52 5.43 -4.38 -7.75
N TRP A 53 4.44 -4.84 -6.99
CA TRP A 53 3.52 -3.96 -6.27
C TRP A 53 4.24 -3.13 -5.22
N ALA A 54 5.01 -3.78 -4.34
CA ALA A 54 5.76 -3.10 -3.29
C ALA A 54 6.84 -2.16 -3.87
N LEU A 55 7.49 -2.58 -4.97
CA LEU A 55 8.42 -1.75 -5.69
C LEU A 55 7.72 -0.50 -6.25
N ALA A 56 6.58 -0.66 -6.91
CA ALA A 56 5.83 0.46 -7.48
C ALA A 56 5.29 1.43 -6.41
N GLU A 57 4.87 0.93 -5.24
CA GLU A 57 4.42 1.76 -4.11
C GLU A 57 5.53 2.66 -3.59
N ALA A 58 6.77 2.18 -3.62
CA ALA A 58 7.90 2.94 -3.11
C ALA A 58 8.21 4.20 -3.95
N PHE A 59 7.80 4.26 -5.23
CA PHE A 59 8.15 5.42 -6.06
C PHE A 59 7.04 5.97 -6.98
N ILE A 60 5.99 5.21 -7.33
CA ILE A 60 4.89 5.69 -8.20
C ILE A 60 3.52 5.51 -7.56
N TRP A 61 3.26 4.31 -7.02
CA TRP A 61 1.94 3.87 -6.64
C TRP A 61 1.55 4.38 -5.25
N PHE A 62 0.26 4.46 -4.93
CA PHE A 62 -0.23 4.92 -3.62
C PHE A 62 -1.06 3.87 -2.88
N VAL A 63 -1.42 2.76 -3.54
CA VAL A 63 -2.23 1.73 -2.92
C VAL A 63 -1.36 0.80 -2.10
N ILE A 64 -1.63 0.79 -0.81
CA ILE A 64 -0.88 0.04 0.19
C ILE A 64 -1.09 -1.49 0.02
N PRO A 65 -0.03 -2.30 0.14
CA PRO A 65 -0.10 -3.75 -0.03
C PRO A 65 -0.82 -4.46 1.13
N GLU A 66 -1.15 -3.78 2.22
CA GLU A 66 -1.96 -4.33 3.32
C GLU A 66 -3.32 -4.83 2.86
N PHE A 67 -3.84 -4.30 1.78
CA PHE A 67 -5.07 -4.79 1.16
C PHE A 67 -4.91 -6.24 0.66
N LEU A 68 -3.74 -6.57 0.10
CA LEU A 68 -3.38 -7.93 -0.29
C LEU A 68 -3.18 -8.84 0.92
N LEU A 69 -2.60 -8.31 2.02
CA LEU A 69 -2.46 -9.04 3.27
C LEU A 69 -3.81 -9.44 3.86
N LEU A 70 -4.79 -8.52 3.86
CA LEU A 70 -6.17 -8.81 4.28
C LEU A 70 -6.73 -9.98 3.48
N LEU A 71 -6.61 -9.93 2.16
CA LEU A 71 -7.03 -11.00 1.27
C LEU A 71 -6.34 -12.33 1.62
N MET A 72 -5.03 -12.33 1.82
CA MET A 72 -4.24 -13.52 2.15
C MET A 72 -4.65 -14.16 3.48
N VAL A 73 -5.00 -13.35 4.48
CA VAL A 73 -5.45 -13.83 5.79
C VAL A 73 -6.82 -14.48 5.67
N PHE A 74 -7.80 -13.78 5.07
CA PHE A 74 -9.17 -14.29 4.96
C PHE A 74 -9.29 -15.51 4.04
N MET A 75 -8.47 -15.60 3.01
CA MET A 75 -8.45 -16.74 2.08
C MET A 75 -7.53 -17.88 2.53
N ARG A 76 -6.96 -17.84 3.74
CA ARG A 76 -6.07 -18.88 4.30
C ARG A 76 -4.90 -19.26 3.39
N VAL A 77 -4.29 -18.29 2.72
CA VAL A 77 -3.13 -18.54 1.87
C VAL A 77 -2.00 -19.20 2.67
N ARG A 78 -1.49 -20.34 2.20
CA ARG A 78 -0.47 -21.12 2.93
C ARG A 78 0.90 -20.46 2.91
N ARG A 79 1.27 -19.80 1.81
CA ARG A 79 2.62 -19.25 1.56
C ARG A 79 2.80 -17.79 2.02
N LYS A 80 2.05 -17.34 3.03
CA LYS A 80 2.07 -15.94 3.52
C LYS A 80 3.47 -15.41 3.82
N ARG A 81 4.32 -16.20 4.49
CA ARG A 81 5.69 -15.76 4.83
C ARG A 81 6.51 -15.47 3.57
N GLN A 82 6.42 -16.34 2.55
CA GLN A 82 7.12 -16.14 1.29
C GLN A 82 6.64 -14.88 0.58
N LEU A 83 5.32 -14.65 0.53
CA LEU A 83 4.75 -13.46 -0.10
C LEU A 83 5.20 -12.17 0.63
N LEU A 84 5.20 -12.17 1.98
CA LEU A 84 5.74 -11.05 2.77
C LEU A 84 7.24 -10.82 2.53
N THR A 85 8.03 -11.87 2.32
CA THR A 85 9.45 -11.72 1.95
C THR A 85 9.59 -11.00 0.60
N TYR A 86 8.80 -11.37 -0.41
CA TYR A 86 8.82 -10.68 -1.71
C TYR A 86 8.33 -9.24 -1.63
N ASP A 87 7.39 -8.94 -0.76
CA ASP A 87 6.94 -7.58 -0.50
C ASP A 87 8.04 -6.72 0.12
N ILE A 88 8.74 -7.24 1.14
CA ILE A 88 9.88 -6.56 1.75
C ILE A 88 10.99 -6.34 0.73
N LEU A 89 11.33 -7.36 -0.07
CA LEU A 89 12.33 -7.24 -1.12
C LEU A 89 11.94 -6.18 -2.17
N GLY A 90 10.68 -6.15 -2.56
CA GLY A 90 10.14 -5.14 -3.46
C GLY A 90 10.21 -3.73 -2.87
N THR A 91 9.92 -3.58 -1.57
CA THR A 91 10.05 -2.30 -0.86
C THR A 91 11.49 -1.83 -0.84
N VAL A 92 12.45 -2.69 -0.47
CA VAL A 92 13.87 -2.34 -0.43
C VAL A 92 14.35 -1.94 -1.82
N ALA A 93 14.05 -2.74 -2.84
CA ALA A 93 14.43 -2.45 -4.22
C ALA A 93 13.80 -1.14 -4.72
N GLY A 94 12.52 -0.91 -4.43
CA GLY A 94 11.82 0.31 -4.79
C GLY A 94 12.33 1.55 -4.06
N THR A 95 12.67 1.43 -2.78
CA THR A 95 13.30 2.51 -2.00
C THR A 95 14.67 2.86 -2.58
N ILE A 96 15.51 1.86 -2.86
CA ILE A 96 16.83 2.10 -3.49
C ILE A 96 16.65 2.78 -4.84
N LEU A 97 15.69 2.34 -5.65
CA LEU A 97 15.38 2.95 -6.95
C LEU A 97 14.93 4.40 -6.77
N ALA A 98 14.00 4.67 -5.85
CA ALA A 98 13.48 6.01 -5.57
C ALA A 98 14.59 6.98 -5.13
N LEU A 99 15.46 6.52 -4.22
CA LEU A 99 16.61 7.30 -3.74
C LEU A 99 17.67 7.58 -4.81
N ASN A 100 17.69 6.85 -5.94
CA ASN A 100 18.61 7.10 -7.03
C ASN A 100 18.00 7.94 -8.17
N LEU A 101 16.67 8.13 -8.21
CA LEU A 101 16.01 8.81 -9.32
C LEU A 101 16.11 10.34 -9.26
N ASN A 102 16.41 10.91 -8.10
CA ASN A 102 16.54 12.36 -7.86
C ASN A 102 15.50 13.19 -8.64
N LEU A 103 14.23 12.91 -8.40
CA LEU A 103 13.11 13.60 -9.04
C LEU A 103 12.94 15.00 -8.42
N SER A 104 12.45 15.96 -9.20
CA SER A 104 12.07 17.27 -8.67
C SER A 104 10.72 17.19 -7.91
N ASP A 105 10.47 18.15 -7.00
CA ASP A 105 9.20 18.29 -6.29
C ASP A 105 8.01 18.32 -7.26
N SER A 106 8.14 19.08 -8.37
CA SER A 106 7.10 19.15 -9.40
C SER A 106 6.84 17.82 -10.08
N ALA A 107 7.87 16.96 -10.24
CA ALA A 107 7.71 15.62 -10.78
C ALA A 107 6.98 14.71 -9.78
N ILE A 108 7.34 14.78 -8.51
CA ILE A 108 6.66 14.03 -7.44
C ILE A 108 5.22 14.49 -7.26
N GLU A 109 4.94 15.80 -7.28
CA GLU A 109 3.59 16.35 -7.20
C GLU A 109 2.70 15.89 -8.37
N SER A 110 3.30 15.67 -9.56
CA SER A 110 2.57 15.15 -10.72
C SER A 110 2.11 13.69 -10.55
N LEU A 111 2.69 12.94 -9.60
CA LEU A 111 2.34 11.56 -9.34
C LEU A 111 0.96 11.43 -8.67
N PRO A 112 0.26 10.29 -8.88
CA PRO A 112 -1.04 10.06 -8.28
C PRO A 112 -1.01 10.19 -6.75
N TYR A 113 -2.02 10.85 -6.19
CA TYR A 113 -2.20 10.98 -4.74
C TYR A 113 -1.08 11.75 -4.03
N VAL A 114 -0.47 12.74 -4.66
CA VAL A 114 0.49 13.65 -4.03
C VAL A 114 -0.02 15.08 -4.12
N GLN A 115 0.17 15.83 -3.06
CA GLN A 115 -0.07 17.27 -2.98
C GLN A 115 1.17 17.97 -2.44
N GLN A 116 1.37 19.23 -2.80
CA GLN A 116 2.50 20.05 -2.35
C GLN A 116 2.59 20.10 -0.82
N ASN A 117 1.45 20.20 -0.13
CA ASN A 117 1.41 20.22 1.33
C ASN A 117 1.90 18.90 1.97
N MET A 118 1.77 17.77 1.29
CA MET A 118 2.36 16.50 1.75
C MET A 118 3.88 16.52 1.69
N ILE A 119 4.45 17.10 0.62
CA ILE A 119 5.90 17.27 0.45
C ILE A 119 6.42 18.22 1.53
N THR A 120 5.80 19.40 1.67
CA THR A 120 6.17 20.39 2.69
C THR A 120 6.09 19.81 4.11
N GLN A 121 5.04 19.05 4.42
CA GLN A 121 4.89 18.42 5.72
C GLN A 121 6.00 17.37 5.97
N ALA A 122 6.37 16.59 4.96
CA ALA A 122 7.47 15.63 5.07
C ALA A 122 8.81 16.34 5.33
N HIS A 123 9.11 17.44 4.62
CA HIS A 123 10.30 18.27 4.88
C HIS A 123 10.36 18.76 6.33
N VAL A 124 9.24 19.22 6.89
CA VAL A 124 9.18 19.64 8.30
C VAL A 124 9.53 18.49 9.25
N TRP A 125 9.02 17.28 9.00
CA TRP A 125 9.37 16.13 9.83
C TRP A 125 10.85 15.75 9.71
N PHE A 126 11.41 15.70 8.50
CA PHE A 126 12.83 15.39 8.31
C PHE A 126 13.74 16.46 8.94
N THR A 127 13.38 17.75 8.85
CA THR A 127 14.11 18.84 9.51
C THR A 127 14.12 18.68 11.04
N ASN A 128 13.00 18.26 11.63
CA ASN A 128 12.86 18.18 13.09
C ASN A 128 13.47 16.91 13.70
N ILE A 129 13.32 15.78 13.05
CA ILE A 129 13.65 14.46 13.62
C ILE A 129 14.47 13.56 12.68
N ASP A 130 15.00 14.12 11.60
CA ASP A 130 15.84 13.42 10.64
C ASP A 130 15.18 12.11 10.14
N VAL A 131 15.92 11.04 10.00
CA VAL A 131 15.47 9.74 9.50
C VAL A 131 14.26 9.16 10.27
N TRP A 132 14.06 9.56 11.52
CA TRP A 132 12.92 9.15 12.35
C TRP A 132 11.57 9.70 11.85
N ALA A 133 11.59 10.69 10.96
CA ALA A 133 10.40 11.18 10.25
C ALA A 133 9.59 10.04 9.62
N LEU A 134 10.26 8.96 9.22
CA LEU A 134 9.63 7.79 8.62
C LEU A 134 8.63 7.07 9.54
N LEU A 135 8.72 7.26 10.87
CA LEU A 135 7.75 6.73 11.82
C LEU A 135 6.35 7.36 11.68
N HIS A 136 6.25 8.56 11.09
CA HIS A 136 4.95 9.19 10.80
C HIS A 136 4.25 8.54 9.59
N GLN A 137 5.01 7.88 8.68
CA GLN A 137 4.48 7.34 7.44
C GLN A 137 3.23 6.46 7.60
N PRO A 138 3.13 5.52 8.59
CA PRO A 138 1.98 4.64 8.71
C PRO A 138 0.65 5.33 9.04
N PHE A 139 0.71 6.52 9.64
CA PHE A 139 -0.44 7.21 10.24
C PHE A 139 -0.71 8.59 9.64
N SER A 140 0.22 9.12 8.88
CA SER A 140 0.13 10.47 8.33
C SER A 140 -0.79 10.61 7.11
N GLY A 141 -1.03 9.52 6.40
CA GLY A 141 -1.68 9.56 5.10
C GLY A 141 -0.80 10.06 3.95
N VAL A 142 0.43 10.49 4.23
CA VAL A 142 1.41 10.85 3.22
C VAL A 142 1.99 9.59 2.58
N PRO A 143 1.98 9.48 1.22
CA PRO A 143 2.49 8.30 0.53
C PRO A 143 3.98 8.06 0.78
N PHE A 144 4.38 6.79 0.82
CA PHE A 144 5.78 6.41 1.08
C PHE A 144 6.76 6.98 0.05
N LYS A 145 6.35 7.14 -1.20
CA LYS A 145 7.15 7.77 -2.26
C LYS A 145 7.54 9.22 -1.95
N VAL A 146 6.71 9.97 -1.21
CA VAL A 146 7.02 11.34 -0.76
C VAL A 146 8.14 11.32 0.28
N PHE A 147 8.10 10.38 1.24
CA PHE A 147 9.19 10.20 2.21
C PHE A 147 10.50 9.82 1.53
N ASN A 148 10.45 8.91 0.54
CA ASN A 148 11.65 8.51 -0.23
C ASN A 148 12.26 9.69 -0.98
N HIS A 149 11.44 10.57 -1.53
CA HIS A 149 11.89 11.77 -2.24
C HIS A 149 12.53 12.78 -1.28
N VAL A 150 11.81 13.16 -0.25
CA VAL A 150 12.27 14.18 0.72
C VAL A 150 13.53 13.72 1.49
N ALA A 151 13.68 12.42 1.74
CA ALA A 151 14.87 11.86 2.39
C ALA A 151 16.18 12.21 1.65
N LEU A 152 16.14 12.39 0.32
CA LEU A 152 17.30 12.77 -0.48
C LEU A 152 17.79 14.20 -0.17
N ASP A 153 16.86 15.12 0.09
CA ASP A 153 17.16 16.54 0.33
C ASP A 153 17.73 16.79 1.74
N HIS A 154 17.63 15.81 2.63
CA HIS A 154 18.03 15.92 4.03
C HIS A 154 19.30 15.11 4.39
N ASP A 155 20.05 14.60 3.39
CA ASP A 155 21.30 13.87 3.60
C ASP A 155 21.21 12.75 4.66
N VAL A 156 20.06 12.09 4.77
CA VAL A 156 19.81 11.04 5.77
C VAL A 156 20.73 9.84 5.55
N ASN A 157 21.07 9.14 6.63
CA ASN A 157 21.78 7.88 6.53
C ASN A 157 20.93 6.83 5.79
N ILE A 158 21.26 6.56 4.52
CA ILE A 158 20.49 5.69 3.61
C ILE A 158 20.33 4.28 4.20
N PHE A 159 21.35 3.74 4.83
CA PHE A 159 21.25 2.40 5.42
C PHE A 159 20.23 2.37 6.56
N LEU A 160 20.29 3.35 7.47
CA LEU A 160 19.34 3.47 8.57
C LEU A 160 17.93 3.74 8.03
N TYR A 161 17.80 4.57 6.99
CA TYR A 161 16.52 4.84 6.33
C TYR A 161 15.87 3.57 5.78
N ILE A 162 16.61 2.76 5.01
CA ILE A 162 16.11 1.49 4.46
C ILE A 162 15.73 0.52 5.60
N LEU A 163 16.55 0.44 6.64
CA LEU A 163 16.26 -0.40 7.80
C LEU A 163 14.94 0.01 8.47
N LEU A 164 14.75 1.31 8.71
CA LEU A 164 13.52 1.85 9.29
C LEU A 164 12.32 1.64 8.37
N ALA A 165 12.47 1.81 7.06
CA ALA A 165 11.41 1.53 6.09
C ALA A 165 10.92 0.07 6.20
N VAL A 166 11.84 -0.89 6.33
CA VAL A 166 11.50 -2.31 6.53
C VAL A 166 10.84 -2.51 7.89
N VAL A 167 11.38 -1.92 8.97
CA VAL A 167 10.83 -2.06 10.33
C VAL A 167 9.42 -1.50 10.41
N VAL A 168 9.18 -0.30 9.87
CA VAL A 168 7.86 0.35 9.83
C VAL A 168 6.86 -0.51 9.06
N ARG A 169 7.25 -1.05 7.91
CA ARG A 169 6.40 -1.92 7.10
C ARG A 169 6.08 -3.24 7.81
N VAL A 170 7.08 -3.92 8.37
CA VAL A 170 6.90 -5.17 9.10
C VAL A 170 6.02 -4.98 10.34
N SER A 171 6.21 -3.88 11.07
CA SER A 171 5.39 -3.52 12.25
C SER A 171 3.92 -3.32 11.86
N ARG A 172 3.67 -2.62 10.76
CA ARG A 172 2.32 -2.40 10.22
C ARG A 172 1.67 -3.73 9.82
N TYR A 173 2.40 -4.60 9.13
CA TYR A 173 1.90 -5.94 8.78
C TYR A 173 1.62 -6.81 10.00
N ALA A 174 2.49 -6.78 11.00
CA ALA A 174 2.29 -7.51 12.24
C ALA A 174 1.01 -7.04 12.93
N LEU A 175 0.83 -5.72 13.08
CA LEU A 175 -0.37 -5.14 13.68
C LEU A 175 -1.63 -5.59 12.94
N PHE A 176 -1.71 -5.40 11.63
CA PHE A 176 -2.87 -5.82 10.84
C PHE A 176 -3.10 -7.33 10.88
N TYR A 177 -2.03 -8.13 10.82
CA TYR A 177 -2.15 -9.59 10.90
C TYR A 177 -2.76 -10.05 12.23
N PHE A 178 -2.32 -9.50 13.36
CA PHE A 178 -2.85 -9.87 14.67
C PHE A 178 -4.31 -9.42 14.85
N LEU A 179 -4.65 -8.20 14.41
CA LEU A 179 -6.02 -7.70 14.41
C LEU A 179 -6.93 -8.59 13.55
N LEU A 180 -6.54 -8.87 12.31
CA LEU A 180 -7.31 -9.70 11.40
C LEU A 180 -7.44 -11.14 11.90
N LYS A 181 -6.39 -11.70 12.51
CA LYS A 181 -6.42 -13.05 13.08
C LYS A 181 -7.42 -13.17 14.24
N GLY A 182 -7.51 -12.12 15.08
CA GLY A 182 -8.51 -12.05 16.15
C GLY A 182 -9.94 -12.04 15.60
N ILE A 183 -10.20 -11.14 14.66
CA ILE A 183 -11.51 -10.98 14.01
C ILE A 183 -11.88 -12.22 13.20
N TYR A 184 -10.92 -12.78 12.44
CA TYR A 184 -11.13 -13.93 11.58
C TYR A 184 -11.78 -15.11 12.30
N ARG A 185 -11.38 -15.37 13.56
CA ARG A 185 -11.92 -16.49 14.34
C ARG A 185 -13.45 -16.42 14.49
N HIS A 186 -14.01 -15.22 14.54
CA HIS A 186 -15.45 -14.99 14.78
C HIS A 186 -16.25 -14.86 13.48
N ILE A 187 -15.68 -14.28 12.43
CA ILE A 187 -16.44 -13.89 11.22
C ILE A 187 -16.06 -14.66 9.95
N HIS A 188 -15.12 -15.61 10.00
CA HIS A 188 -14.61 -16.25 8.79
C HIS A 188 -15.69 -16.90 7.90
N LYS A 189 -16.69 -17.54 8.50
CA LYS A 189 -17.81 -18.17 7.75
C LYS A 189 -18.65 -17.12 7.02
N PHE A 190 -18.91 -16.00 7.68
CA PHE A 190 -19.66 -14.89 7.10
C PHE A 190 -18.89 -14.22 5.97
N VAL A 191 -17.59 -13.94 6.19
CA VAL A 191 -16.70 -13.36 5.17
C VAL A 191 -16.60 -14.28 3.96
N TYR A 192 -16.43 -15.57 4.18
CA TYR A 192 -16.30 -16.55 3.11
C TYR A 192 -17.56 -16.63 2.23
N LYS A 193 -18.75 -16.58 2.85
CA LYS A 193 -20.03 -16.60 2.14
C LYS A 193 -20.30 -15.32 1.35
N ASN A 194 -19.90 -14.15 1.89
CA ASN A 194 -20.23 -12.84 1.33
C ASN A 194 -19.00 -12.11 0.79
N TYR A 195 -17.94 -12.85 0.44
CA TYR A 195 -16.64 -12.27 0.13
C TYR A 195 -16.68 -11.15 -0.91
N THR A 196 -17.37 -11.36 -2.03
CA THR A 196 -17.44 -10.38 -3.13
C THR A 196 -18.09 -9.07 -2.68
N ALA A 197 -19.21 -9.14 -1.96
CA ALA A 197 -19.89 -7.96 -1.45
C ALA A 197 -19.02 -7.22 -0.43
N LEU A 198 -18.42 -7.95 0.51
CA LEU A 198 -17.53 -7.36 1.51
C LEU A 198 -16.29 -6.74 0.89
N PHE A 199 -15.73 -7.34 -0.14
CA PHE A 199 -14.60 -6.79 -0.88
C PHE A 199 -14.97 -5.47 -1.56
N ILE A 200 -16.12 -5.40 -2.24
CA ILE A 200 -16.62 -4.17 -2.88
C ILE A 200 -16.82 -3.08 -1.83
N ILE A 201 -17.49 -3.41 -0.73
CA ILE A 201 -17.74 -2.47 0.38
C ILE A 201 -16.43 -1.97 0.97
N ALA A 202 -15.49 -2.87 1.27
CA ALA A 202 -14.18 -2.51 1.84
C ALA A 202 -13.39 -1.61 0.87
N THR A 203 -13.42 -1.90 -0.44
CA THR A 203 -12.77 -1.08 -1.47
C THR A 203 -13.42 0.31 -1.56
N ALA A 204 -14.75 0.39 -1.49
CA ALA A 204 -15.46 1.66 -1.49
C ALA A 204 -15.12 2.52 -0.25
N ILE A 205 -15.14 1.90 0.95
CA ILE A 205 -14.75 2.58 2.19
C ILE A 205 -13.31 3.07 2.09
N PHE A 206 -12.39 2.22 1.62
CA PHE A 206 -10.99 2.60 1.45
C PHE A 206 -10.80 3.75 0.47
N ALA A 207 -11.53 3.76 -0.65
CA ALA A 207 -11.51 4.85 -1.62
C ALA A 207 -12.02 6.18 -1.03
N VAL A 208 -13.07 6.12 -0.20
CA VAL A 208 -13.59 7.32 0.50
C VAL A 208 -12.56 7.84 1.50
N LEU A 209 -11.96 6.95 2.31
CA LEU A 209 -10.94 7.34 3.27
C LEU A 209 -9.70 7.94 2.60
N LEU A 210 -9.23 7.35 1.49
CA LEU A 210 -8.14 7.91 0.69
C LEU A 210 -8.49 9.29 0.15
N TYR A 211 -9.71 9.48 -0.34
CA TYR A 211 -10.17 10.77 -0.84
C TYR A 211 -10.22 11.82 0.28
N ASP A 212 -10.74 11.46 1.45
CA ASP A 212 -10.81 12.34 2.62
C ASP A 212 -9.41 12.76 3.08
N VAL A 213 -8.48 11.81 3.21
CA VAL A 213 -7.08 12.10 3.54
C VAL A 213 -6.46 13.01 2.47
N TYR A 214 -6.69 12.75 1.19
CA TYR A 214 -6.18 13.59 0.11
C TYR A 214 -6.70 15.02 0.22
N GLN A 215 -7.99 15.21 0.48
CA GLN A 215 -8.60 16.53 0.65
C GLN A 215 -8.09 17.24 1.91
N SER A 216 -7.76 16.52 2.96
CA SER A 216 -7.23 17.11 4.20
C SER A 216 -5.90 17.84 4.02
N PHE A 217 -5.13 17.47 2.98
CA PHE A 217 -3.89 18.18 2.58
C PHE A 217 -4.13 19.30 1.55
N GLY A 218 -5.38 19.70 1.32
CA GLY A 218 -5.77 20.79 0.41
C GLY A 218 -5.21 22.16 0.80
N PRO A 219 -5.68 23.25 0.13
CA PRO A 219 -5.15 24.61 0.32
C PRO A 219 -5.21 25.13 1.75
N ASP A 220 -6.16 24.66 2.55
CA ASP A 220 -6.37 25.08 3.95
C ASP A 220 -5.57 24.23 4.95
N TYR A 221 -4.66 23.38 4.47
CA TYR A 221 -3.87 22.53 5.34
C TYR A 221 -2.91 23.32 6.22
N VAL A 222 -2.99 23.10 7.52
CA VAL A 222 -2.06 23.68 8.49
C VAL A 222 -0.92 22.71 8.73
N ILE A 223 0.31 23.16 8.40
CA ILE A 223 1.52 22.36 8.59
C ILE A 223 1.73 22.08 10.08
N ARG A 224 1.91 20.80 10.44
CA ARG A 224 2.08 20.36 11.83
C ARG A 224 3.56 20.33 12.17
N THR A 225 3.98 21.22 13.07
CA THR A 225 5.38 21.33 13.54
C THR A 225 5.67 20.49 14.79
N GLY A 226 4.65 19.92 15.42
CA GLY A 226 4.79 19.05 16.60
C GLY A 226 5.04 17.58 16.25
N LEU A 227 5.65 16.85 17.20
CA LEU A 227 5.81 15.39 17.20
C LEU A 227 4.47 14.67 17.35
#